data_302f9a8fb7e942f47715f8642d60286a
#
_entry.id   302f9a8fb7e942f47715f8642d60286a
#
_cell.length_a   1.000
_cell.length_b   1.000
_cell.length_c   1.000
_cell.angle_alpha   90.00
_cell.angle_beta   90.00
_cell.angle_gamma   90.00
#
_symmetry.space_group_name_H-M   'P 1'
#
loop_
_entity.id
_entity.type
_entity.pdbx_description
1 polymer ?
#
loop_
_entity_poly.entity_id
_entity_poly.type
_entity_poly.pdbx_seq_one_letter_code
_entity_poly.pdbx_strand_id
1 'polypeptide(L)'
;MNTPLDTQAGIPVRDSVTPLGETADGAGTRAGAGLPAPTWHRARVLVSTPYGRGYHFLRLEAPSIARTCQAGQFVMLTAARGGDDGPVLPRPMAVYGRDPRAGTIDILLGVVGDGTRRLASFRPGERMLVVGPLGQGFRLAPRTRRVLLLGRGIGTCSLTTVAQECAGTDVEIVAVASGRSADRVVGADVYRAAGVTRLHEVTDDTGASDVTRLRDLLKADLDQAPPQQIMTCGSERLARLCEELGRRWAADVQVSLEAHMACGLGYCHGCATGTRSGPEESPLICADGPVFRLSRPDADR
;
A
#
# COMPACT_ATOMS: atom_id res chain seq x y z
N MET A 1 1.88 -25.24 17.54
CA MET A 1 0.97 -24.25 18.16
C MET A 1 1.04 -22.98 17.33
N ASN A 2 0.03 -22.75 16.47
CA ASN A 2 -0.07 -21.55 15.65
C ASN A 2 -0.60 -20.42 16.54
N THR A 3 0.24 -19.49 16.91
CA THR A 3 -0.22 -18.22 17.46
C THR A 3 -0.98 -17.50 16.34
N PRO A 4 -2.26 -17.12 16.54
CA PRO A 4 -2.97 -16.32 15.56
C PRO A 4 -2.19 -15.05 15.33
N LEU A 5 -1.98 -14.68 14.06
CA LEU A 5 -1.55 -13.34 13.68
C LEU A 5 -2.54 -12.37 14.32
N ASP A 6 -2.03 -11.45 15.09
CA ASP A 6 -2.76 -10.40 15.81
C ASP A 6 -3.38 -9.43 14.76
N THR A 7 -4.50 -9.85 14.19
CA THR A 7 -5.18 -9.20 13.06
C THR A 7 -6.49 -8.54 13.46
N GLN A 8 -6.79 -8.41 14.78
CA GLN A 8 -8.07 -7.86 15.25
C GLN A 8 -7.97 -6.86 16.41
N ALA A 9 -6.82 -6.31 16.72
CA ALA A 9 -6.81 -5.10 17.53
C ALA A 9 -7.37 -3.97 16.64
N GLY A 10 -8.58 -3.52 16.91
CA GLY A 10 -9.27 -2.46 16.18
C GLY A 10 -8.34 -1.27 15.93
N ILE A 11 -8.23 -0.85 14.69
CA ILE A 11 -7.31 0.21 14.25
C ILE A 11 -7.96 1.54 14.63
N PRO A 12 -7.50 2.26 15.69
CA PRO A 12 -7.97 3.62 15.97
C PRO A 12 -7.66 4.60 14.83
N VAL A 13 -6.68 4.28 13.98
CA VAL A 13 -6.40 5.00 12.73
C VAL A 13 -7.62 5.06 11.81
N ARG A 14 -8.51 4.07 11.85
CA ARG A 14 -9.76 4.10 11.09
C ARG A 14 -10.70 5.24 11.52
N ASP A 15 -10.63 5.67 12.77
CA ASP A 15 -11.50 6.72 13.30
C ASP A 15 -11.03 8.14 12.93
N SER A 16 -9.83 8.27 12.37
CA SER A 16 -9.19 9.54 12.03
C SER A 16 -8.93 9.74 10.53
N VAL A 17 -9.38 8.82 9.69
CA VAL A 17 -9.09 8.88 8.24
C VAL A 17 -10.22 9.51 7.46
N THR A 18 -9.83 10.31 6.44
CA THR A 18 -10.75 10.87 5.45
C THR A 18 -10.33 10.46 4.04
N PRO A 19 -11.30 10.20 3.13
CA PRO A 19 -10.99 9.96 1.73
C PRO A 19 -10.21 11.12 1.10
N LEU A 20 -9.25 10.81 0.23
CA LEU A 20 -8.42 11.83 -0.43
C LEU A 20 -9.22 12.76 -1.39
N GLY A 21 -10.43 12.38 -1.76
CA GLY A 21 -11.31 13.12 -2.67
C GLY A 21 -12.25 14.11 -1.97
N GLU A 22 -12.39 14.09 -0.65
CA GLU A 22 -13.26 15.01 0.10
C GLU A 22 -12.57 16.38 0.25
N THR A 23 -13.24 17.45 -0.22
CA THR A 23 -12.88 18.83 0.11
C THR A 23 -13.45 19.18 1.48
N ALA A 24 -12.84 20.15 2.18
CA ALA A 24 -13.25 20.56 3.54
C ALA A 24 -14.70 21.04 3.64
N ASP A 25 -15.39 21.27 2.53
CA ASP A 25 -16.72 21.87 2.46
C ASP A 25 -17.88 20.84 2.36
N GLY A 26 -17.62 19.56 2.58
CA GLY A 26 -18.67 18.52 2.69
C GLY A 26 -19.49 18.25 1.41
N ALA A 27 -19.22 18.95 0.32
CA ALA A 27 -19.85 18.73 -1.00
C ALA A 27 -19.01 17.75 -1.83
N GLY A 28 -18.76 16.56 -1.27
CA GLY A 28 -17.96 15.55 -1.92
C GLY A 28 -18.72 14.82 -3.03
N THR A 29 -18.36 15.05 -4.28
CA THR A 29 -18.57 14.05 -5.33
C THR A 29 -17.84 12.78 -4.90
N ARG A 30 -18.54 11.63 -4.87
CA ARG A 30 -17.93 10.32 -4.62
C ARG A 30 -16.63 10.22 -5.40
N ALA A 31 -15.54 9.89 -4.69
CA ALA A 31 -14.18 9.83 -5.22
C ALA A 31 -14.04 8.74 -6.30
N GLY A 32 -14.49 9.03 -7.49
CA GLY A 32 -14.42 8.16 -8.67
C GLY A 32 -14.27 8.96 -9.95
N ALA A 33 -14.45 10.29 -9.87
CA ALA A 33 -14.32 11.15 -11.04
C ALA A 33 -12.83 11.26 -11.44
N GLY A 34 -12.47 10.60 -12.55
CA GLY A 34 -11.12 10.68 -13.15
C GLY A 34 -10.24 9.45 -13.04
N LEU A 35 -10.65 8.41 -12.30
CA LEU A 35 -9.91 7.14 -12.31
C LEU A 35 -10.29 6.30 -13.54
N PRO A 36 -9.32 5.61 -14.16
CA PRO A 36 -9.62 4.68 -15.24
C PRO A 36 -10.52 3.55 -14.73
N ALA A 37 -11.51 3.16 -15.55
CA ALA A 37 -12.39 2.05 -15.23
C ALA A 37 -11.56 0.76 -15.02
N PRO A 38 -11.89 -0.05 -14.00
CA PRO A 38 -11.24 -1.34 -13.79
C PRO A 38 -11.38 -2.24 -15.01
N THR A 39 -10.33 -2.93 -15.37
CA THR A 39 -10.32 -3.86 -16.49
C THR A 39 -10.08 -5.28 -16.02
N TRP A 40 -10.59 -6.25 -16.79
CA TRP A 40 -10.47 -7.68 -16.55
C TRP A 40 -9.43 -8.27 -17.48
N HIS A 41 -8.44 -8.94 -16.94
CA HIS A 41 -7.37 -9.54 -17.74
C HIS A 41 -7.16 -11.01 -17.36
N ARG A 42 -6.94 -11.82 -18.37
CA ARG A 42 -6.28 -13.13 -18.20
C ARG A 42 -4.77 -12.92 -18.36
N ALA A 43 -4.16 -12.33 -17.33
CA ALA A 43 -2.75 -12.00 -17.32
C ALA A 43 -1.90 -13.27 -17.36
N ARG A 44 -0.88 -13.30 -18.23
CA ARG A 44 0.11 -14.37 -18.25
C ARG A 44 1.12 -14.16 -17.12
N VAL A 45 1.41 -15.20 -16.36
CA VAL A 45 2.49 -15.22 -15.40
C VAL A 45 3.82 -15.30 -16.16
N LEU A 46 4.67 -14.31 -15.99
CA LEU A 46 6.00 -14.24 -16.61
C LEU A 46 7.08 -14.75 -15.67
N VAL A 47 6.97 -14.39 -14.38
CA VAL A 47 7.87 -14.81 -13.31
C VAL A 47 7.04 -15.25 -12.12
N SER A 48 7.45 -16.30 -11.44
CA SER A 48 6.89 -16.79 -10.18
C SER A 48 8.03 -17.40 -9.38
N THR A 49 8.42 -16.74 -8.27
CA THR A 49 9.61 -17.15 -7.52
C THR A 49 9.46 -16.80 -6.04
N PRO A 50 9.99 -17.60 -5.12
CA PRO A 50 10.12 -17.21 -3.72
C PRO A 50 10.91 -15.90 -3.57
N TYR A 51 10.55 -15.09 -2.57
CA TYR A 51 11.22 -13.85 -2.25
C TYR A 51 11.42 -13.77 -0.73
N GLY A 52 12.65 -13.78 -0.27
CA GLY A 52 12.95 -13.81 1.15
C GLY A 52 12.20 -14.92 1.90
N ARG A 53 11.94 -14.70 3.18
CA ARG A 53 11.27 -15.70 4.03
C ARG A 53 9.75 -15.47 4.11
N GLY A 54 8.98 -16.35 3.45
CA GLY A 54 7.52 -16.36 3.53
C GLY A 54 6.83 -15.41 2.56
N TYR A 55 7.58 -14.84 1.62
CA TYR A 55 7.04 -14.04 0.52
C TYR A 55 7.20 -14.76 -0.82
N HIS A 56 6.41 -14.34 -1.79
CA HIS A 56 6.47 -14.84 -3.16
C HIS A 56 6.27 -13.70 -4.15
N PHE A 57 7.12 -13.65 -5.17
CA PHE A 57 7.09 -12.63 -6.21
C PHE A 57 6.43 -13.18 -7.48
N LEU A 58 5.52 -12.39 -8.07
CA LEU A 58 4.88 -12.65 -9.34
C LEU A 58 5.09 -11.46 -10.27
N ARG A 59 5.48 -11.71 -11.52
CA ARG A 59 5.40 -10.73 -12.61
C ARG A 59 4.34 -11.16 -13.59
N LEU A 60 3.41 -10.27 -13.86
CA LEU A 60 2.23 -10.52 -14.69
C LEU A 60 2.23 -9.62 -15.92
N GLU A 61 1.91 -10.18 -17.07
CA GLU A 61 1.67 -9.43 -18.31
C GLU A 61 0.25 -8.83 -18.25
N ALA A 62 0.16 -7.53 -17.96
CA ALA A 62 -1.09 -6.79 -17.78
C ALA A 62 -0.96 -5.35 -18.33
N PRO A 63 -0.86 -5.17 -19.67
CA PRO A 63 -0.43 -3.91 -20.28
C PRO A 63 -1.34 -2.72 -19.96
N SER A 64 -2.66 -2.90 -19.87
CA SER A 64 -3.58 -1.80 -19.54
C SER A 64 -3.43 -1.39 -18.09
N ILE A 65 -3.33 -2.33 -17.15
CA ILE A 65 -3.09 -2.05 -15.73
C ILE A 65 -1.73 -1.36 -15.55
N ALA A 66 -0.68 -1.85 -16.19
CA ALA A 66 0.66 -1.27 -16.11
C ALA A 66 0.70 0.20 -16.53
N ARG A 67 -0.08 0.58 -17.55
CA ARG A 67 -0.16 1.97 -18.05
C ARG A 67 -1.01 2.89 -17.19
N THR A 68 -2.05 2.39 -16.55
CA THR A 68 -3.06 3.22 -15.88
C THR A 68 -3.00 3.17 -14.35
N CYS A 69 -2.30 2.19 -13.78
CA CYS A 69 -2.14 2.05 -12.34
C CYS A 69 -1.35 3.23 -11.77
N GLN A 70 -1.86 3.78 -10.68
CA GLN A 70 -1.21 4.82 -9.88
C GLN A 70 -0.56 4.21 -8.64
N ALA A 71 0.40 4.92 -8.06
CA ALA A 71 1.08 4.47 -6.84
C ALA A 71 0.10 4.20 -5.70
N GLY A 72 0.25 3.05 -5.04
CA GLY A 72 -0.61 2.64 -3.92
C GLY A 72 -1.93 1.98 -4.31
N GLN A 73 -2.27 1.89 -5.60
CA GLN A 73 -3.41 1.10 -6.05
C GLN A 73 -3.15 -0.41 -5.96
N PHE A 74 -4.21 -1.19 -6.03
CA PHE A 74 -4.18 -2.64 -5.93
C PHE A 74 -4.90 -3.32 -7.09
N VAL A 75 -4.77 -4.63 -7.16
CA VAL A 75 -5.50 -5.51 -8.07
C VAL A 75 -6.14 -6.66 -7.29
N MET A 76 -7.24 -7.22 -7.81
CA MET A 76 -7.81 -8.47 -7.32
C MET A 76 -7.28 -9.62 -8.16
N LEU A 77 -6.62 -10.59 -7.51
CA LEU A 77 -6.07 -11.79 -8.14
C LEU A 77 -6.93 -13.01 -7.83
N THR A 78 -7.36 -13.74 -8.85
CA THR A 78 -8.12 -14.98 -8.69
C THR A 78 -7.16 -16.16 -8.56
N ALA A 79 -7.22 -16.86 -7.42
CA ALA A 79 -6.37 -18.01 -7.12
C ALA A 79 -6.87 -19.33 -7.73
N ALA A 80 -8.14 -19.38 -8.16
CA ALA A 80 -8.71 -20.56 -8.80
C ALA A 80 -8.23 -20.72 -10.24
N ARG A 81 -7.96 -21.95 -10.65
CA ARG A 81 -7.75 -22.35 -12.05
C ARG A 81 -9.08 -22.90 -12.61
N GLY A 82 -9.27 -22.85 -13.93
CA GLY A 82 -10.47 -23.40 -14.55
C GLY A 82 -10.65 -24.90 -14.21
N GLY A 83 -11.85 -25.26 -13.69
CA GLY A 83 -12.16 -26.64 -13.28
C GLY A 83 -11.63 -27.06 -11.91
N ASP A 84 -11.21 -26.12 -11.08
CA ASP A 84 -10.60 -26.34 -9.78
C ASP A 84 -11.56 -25.88 -8.65
N ASP A 85 -11.69 -26.69 -7.57
CA ASP A 85 -12.44 -26.38 -6.34
C ASP A 85 -11.72 -25.38 -5.43
N GLY A 86 -10.91 -24.49 -6.01
CA GLY A 86 -10.11 -23.51 -5.30
C GLY A 86 -10.92 -22.40 -4.64
N PRO A 87 -10.24 -21.51 -3.88
CA PRO A 87 -10.89 -20.38 -3.22
C PRO A 87 -11.65 -19.52 -4.22
N VAL A 88 -12.95 -19.36 -4.02
CA VAL A 88 -13.85 -18.61 -4.92
C VAL A 88 -13.53 -17.11 -4.92
N LEU A 89 -13.24 -16.54 -3.74
CA LEU A 89 -12.98 -15.12 -3.64
C LEU A 89 -11.56 -14.79 -4.17
N PRO A 90 -11.42 -13.69 -4.92
CA PRO A 90 -10.11 -13.16 -5.30
C PRO A 90 -9.38 -12.57 -4.09
N ARG A 91 -8.10 -12.26 -4.27
CA ARG A 91 -7.24 -11.67 -3.23
C ARG A 91 -6.82 -10.26 -3.65
N PRO A 92 -7.05 -9.24 -2.78
CA PRO A 92 -6.50 -7.91 -3.00
C PRO A 92 -4.99 -7.94 -2.82
N MET A 93 -4.26 -7.42 -3.81
CA MET A 93 -2.81 -7.34 -3.80
C MET A 93 -2.37 -5.96 -4.24
N ALA A 94 -1.57 -5.28 -3.42
CA ALA A 94 -0.94 -4.03 -3.83
C ALA A 94 -0.05 -4.27 -5.06
N VAL A 95 -0.03 -3.32 -5.98
CA VAL A 95 0.93 -3.33 -7.08
C VAL A 95 2.29 -2.94 -6.52
N TYR A 96 3.21 -3.91 -6.48
CA TYR A 96 4.57 -3.76 -5.95
C TYR A 96 5.48 -2.99 -6.91
N GLY A 97 5.26 -3.16 -8.20
CA GLY A 97 5.97 -2.47 -9.25
C GLY A 97 5.22 -2.51 -10.57
N ARG A 98 5.55 -1.61 -11.45
CA ARG A 98 5.00 -1.60 -12.81
C ARG A 98 6.02 -1.15 -13.83
N ASP A 99 5.92 -1.73 -15.02
CA ASP A 99 6.64 -1.26 -16.20
C ASP A 99 5.63 -1.02 -17.33
N PRO A 100 5.24 0.25 -17.56
CA PRO A 100 4.31 0.60 -18.64
C PRO A 100 4.83 0.27 -20.03
N ARG A 101 6.16 0.26 -20.24
CA ARG A 101 6.79 -0.04 -21.55
C ARG A 101 6.77 -1.54 -21.83
N ALA A 102 7.14 -2.35 -20.84
CA ALA A 102 7.06 -3.80 -20.94
C ALA A 102 5.62 -4.33 -20.79
N GLY A 103 4.68 -3.50 -20.32
CA GLY A 103 3.29 -3.90 -20.08
C GLY A 103 3.15 -4.89 -18.92
N THR A 104 3.97 -4.76 -17.89
CA THR A 104 4.00 -5.70 -16.76
C THR A 104 3.69 -5.02 -15.44
N ILE A 105 3.09 -5.79 -14.54
CA ILE A 105 2.95 -5.45 -13.12
C ILE A 105 3.64 -6.51 -12.26
N ASP A 106 4.23 -6.06 -11.17
CA ASP A 106 4.85 -6.90 -10.17
C ASP A 106 3.99 -6.96 -8.93
N ILE A 107 3.84 -8.14 -8.38
CA ILE A 107 3.10 -8.41 -7.16
C ILE A 107 4.04 -9.14 -6.21
N LEU A 108 4.15 -8.64 -4.99
CA LEU A 108 4.77 -9.36 -3.90
C LEU A 108 3.70 -9.73 -2.88
N LEU A 109 3.62 -10.98 -2.50
CA LEU A 109 2.61 -11.48 -1.59
C LEU A 109 3.21 -12.27 -0.42
N GLY A 110 2.59 -12.16 0.75
CA GLY A 110 2.87 -13.04 1.88
C GLY A 110 2.13 -14.38 1.72
N VAL A 111 2.84 -15.49 1.86
CA VAL A 111 2.24 -16.83 1.75
C VAL A 111 1.71 -17.24 3.13
N VAL A 112 0.47 -16.85 3.45
CA VAL A 112 -0.11 -17.00 4.79
C VAL A 112 -1.34 -17.92 4.86
N GLY A 113 -1.99 -18.20 3.73
CA GLY A 113 -3.21 -19.02 3.69
C GLY A 113 -3.40 -19.71 2.35
N ASP A 114 -4.51 -20.49 2.18
CA ASP A 114 -4.75 -21.28 0.96
C ASP A 114 -4.74 -20.44 -0.31
N GLY A 115 -5.42 -19.29 -0.32
CA GLY A 115 -5.45 -18.43 -1.49
C GLY A 115 -4.06 -17.95 -1.90
N THR A 116 -3.24 -17.50 -0.94
CA THR A 116 -1.87 -17.04 -1.23
C THR A 116 -0.93 -18.18 -1.57
N ARG A 117 -1.10 -19.39 -0.97
CA ARG A 117 -0.37 -20.60 -1.40
C ARG A 117 -0.68 -20.97 -2.85
N ARG A 118 -1.95 -20.87 -3.25
CA ARG A 118 -2.37 -21.13 -4.63
C ARG A 118 -1.82 -20.06 -5.58
N LEU A 119 -1.87 -18.79 -5.23
CA LEU A 119 -1.24 -17.72 -6.04
C LEU A 119 0.26 -18.01 -6.23
N ALA A 120 0.96 -18.40 -5.17
CA ALA A 120 2.39 -18.73 -5.22
C ALA A 120 2.69 -20.03 -6.01
N SER A 121 1.69 -20.87 -6.27
CA SER A 121 1.86 -22.10 -7.07
C SER A 121 1.71 -21.90 -8.57
N PHE A 122 1.33 -20.71 -9.04
CA PHE A 122 1.28 -20.41 -10.47
C PHE A 122 2.68 -20.43 -11.07
N ARG A 123 2.78 -20.99 -12.28
CA ARG A 123 4.05 -21.15 -13.00
C ARG A 123 4.11 -20.17 -14.17
N PRO A 124 5.31 -19.78 -14.61
CA PRO A 124 5.48 -19.05 -15.86
C PRO A 124 4.74 -19.71 -17.02
N GLY A 125 4.02 -18.93 -17.80
CA GLY A 125 3.17 -19.38 -18.91
C GLY A 125 1.70 -19.60 -18.53
N GLU A 126 1.37 -19.88 -17.26
CA GLU A 126 -0.03 -19.97 -16.83
C GLU A 126 -0.72 -18.61 -16.88
N ARG A 127 -2.06 -18.64 -16.89
CA ARG A 127 -2.87 -17.42 -16.91
C ARG A 127 -3.70 -17.33 -15.63
N MET A 128 -3.76 -16.11 -15.07
CA MET A 128 -4.57 -15.81 -13.91
C MET A 128 -5.52 -14.63 -14.22
N LEU A 129 -6.72 -14.67 -13.65
CA LEU A 129 -7.66 -13.56 -13.78
C LEU A 129 -7.22 -12.44 -12.83
N VAL A 130 -7.05 -11.25 -13.39
CA VAL A 130 -6.67 -10.01 -12.69
C VAL A 130 -7.71 -8.95 -12.98
N VAL A 131 -8.19 -8.27 -11.94
CA VAL A 131 -9.08 -7.11 -12.05
C VAL A 131 -8.39 -5.90 -11.48
N GLY A 132 -8.31 -4.82 -12.21
CA GLY A 132 -7.66 -3.59 -11.78
C GLY A 132 -7.35 -2.59 -12.90
N PRO A 133 -6.68 -1.47 -12.58
CA PRO A 133 -6.29 -1.06 -11.23
C PRO A 133 -7.51 -0.67 -10.39
N LEU A 134 -7.41 -0.78 -9.07
CA LEU A 134 -8.51 -0.56 -8.13
C LEU A 134 -8.11 0.43 -7.03
N GLY A 135 -9.10 1.15 -6.53
CA GLY A 135 -8.98 2.07 -5.40
C GLY A 135 -8.27 3.38 -5.71
N GLN A 136 -8.18 4.22 -4.68
CA GLN A 136 -7.48 5.51 -4.70
C GLN A 136 -6.02 5.30 -4.25
N GLY A 137 -5.07 5.77 -5.06
CA GLY A 137 -3.65 5.71 -4.76
C GLY A 137 -3.14 6.90 -3.95
N PHE A 138 -1.85 6.88 -3.63
CA PHE A 138 -1.15 8.02 -3.03
C PHE A 138 -1.13 9.22 -3.98
N ARG A 139 -1.19 10.42 -3.42
CA ARG A 139 -1.19 11.65 -4.19
C ARG A 139 -0.06 12.56 -3.74
N LEU A 140 0.85 12.86 -4.65
CA LEU A 140 1.86 13.89 -4.46
C LEU A 140 1.25 15.27 -4.72
N ALA A 141 1.40 16.18 -3.75
CA ALA A 141 1.01 17.57 -3.95
C ALA A 141 1.99 18.27 -4.93
N PRO A 142 1.52 19.20 -5.77
CA PRO A 142 2.35 19.79 -6.85
C PRO A 142 3.66 20.47 -6.42
N ARG A 143 3.77 20.86 -5.15
CA ARG A 143 4.95 21.53 -4.60
C ARG A 143 5.77 20.67 -3.65
N THR A 144 5.48 19.38 -3.58
CA THR A 144 6.24 18.44 -2.74
C THR A 144 7.66 18.32 -3.26
N ARG A 145 8.62 18.55 -2.38
CA ARG A 145 10.06 18.41 -2.65
C ARG A 145 10.68 17.27 -1.86
N ARG A 146 10.07 16.89 -0.75
CA ARG A 146 10.54 15.78 0.08
C ARG A 146 9.36 14.96 0.62
N VAL A 147 9.51 13.65 0.52
CA VAL A 147 8.53 12.67 1.01
C VAL A 147 9.22 11.69 1.97
N LEU A 148 8.57 11.39 3.09
CA LEU A 148 8.92 10.25 3.93
C LEU A 148 8.01 9.07 3.59
N LEU A 149 8.59 7.96 3.16
CA LEU A 149 7.91 6.68 2.99
C LEU A 149 8.22 5.78 4.19
N LEU A 150 7.20 5.33 4.91
CA LEU A 150 7.39 4.47 6.09
C LEU A 150 6.55 3.21 5.95
N GLY A 151 7.19 2.10 5.60
CA GLY A 151 6.54 0.81 5.33
C GLY A 151 6.99 -0.29 6.28
N ARG A 152 6.06 -1.22 6.59
CA ARG A 152 6.38 -2.40 7.39
C ARG A 152 5.91 -3.69 6.73
N GLY A 153 6.85 -4.64 6.62
CA GLY A 153 6.58 -5.95 6.02
C GLY A 153 5.93 -5.82 4.65
N ILE A 154 4.88 -6.60 4.39
CA ILE A 154 4.20 -6.61 3.10
C ILE A 154 3.52 -5.26 2.77
N GLY A 155 3.16 -4.45 3.78
CA GLY A 155 2.60 -3.11 3.57
C GLY A 155 3.53 -2.17 2.80
N THR A 156 4.86 -2.41 2.83
CA THR A 156 5.81 -1.65 2.02
C THR A 156 5.51 -1.72 0.52
N CYS A 157 4.84 -2.78 0.06
CA CYS A 157 4.49 -2.97 -1.36
C CYS A 157 3.66 -1.84 -1.95
N SER A 158 2.78 -1.21 -1.17
CA SER A 158 1.99 -0.08 -1.64
C SER A 158 2.81 1.20 -1.81
N LEU A 159 3.98 1.29 -1.18
CA LEU A 159 4.86 2.47 -1.20
C LEU A 159 5.95 2.41 -2.26
N THR A 160 6.32 1.22 -2.73
CA THR A 160 7.40 1.04 -3.71
C THR A 160 7.09 1.72 -5.04
N THR A 161 5.82 1.73 -5.45
CA THR A 161 5.38 2.42 -6.67
C THR A 161 5.44 3.94 -6.54
N VAL A 162 5.33 4.52 -5.32
CA VAL A 162 5.60 5.95 -5.09
C VAL A 162 7.05 6.28 -5.42
N ALA A 163 7.98 5.45 -4.92
CA ALA A 163 9.40 5.65 -5.23
C ALA A 163 9.70 5.51 -6.72
N GLN A 164 9.06 4.55 -7.41
CA GLN A 164 9.19 4.41 -8.87
C GLN A 164 8.67 5.64 -9.63
N GLU A 165 7.55 6.23 -9.22
CA GLU A 165 6.98 7.43 -9.85
C GLU A 165 7.84 8.69 -9.61
N CYS A 166 8.53 8.76 -8.48
CA CYS A 166 9.45 9.86 -8.18
C CYS A 166 10.85 9.68 -8.79
N ALA A 167 11.17 8.50 -9.30
CA ALA A 167 12.49 8.23 -9.90
C ALA A 167 12.79 9.21 -11.05
N GLY A 168 13.93 9.88 -10.98
CA GLY A 168 14.34 10.88 -11.97
C GLY A 168 13.61 12.22 -11.90
N THR A 169 12.84 12.47 -10.83
CA THR A 169 12.24 13.78 -10.53
C THR A 169 13.05 14.52 -9.47
N ASP A 170 12.68 15.79 -9.20
CA ASP A 170 13.30 16.60 -8.14
C ASP A 170 12.77 16.28 -6.73
N VAL A 171 11.97 15.22 -6.56
CA VAL A 171 11.41 14.83 -5.27
C VAL A 171 12.42 13.96 -4.52
N GLU A 172 12.91 14.48 -3.40
CA GLU A 172 13.76 13.72 -2.48
C GLU A 172 12.90 12.73 -1.68
N ILE A 173 13.32 11.47 -1.65
CA ILE A 173 12.66 10.43 -0.85
C ILE A 173 13.58 9.98 0.28
N VAL A 174 13.04 10.00 1.49
CA VAL A 174 13.56 9.27 2.64
C VAL A 174 12.65 8.08 2.88
N ALA A 175 13.19 6.88 2.95
CA ALA A 175 12.39 5.68 3.13
C ALA A 175 12.80 4.90 4.38
N VAL A 176 11.81 4.34 5.06
CA VAL A 176 11.98 3.36 6.13
C VAL A 176 11.34 2.05 5.68
N ALA A 177 12.15 1.01 5.55
CA ALA A 177 11.70 -0.36 5.32
C ALA A 177 11.84 -1.14 6.63
N SER A 178 10.71 -1.45 7.29
CA SER A 178 10.68 -2.14 8.57
C SER A 178 10.28 -3.61 8.42
N GLY A 179 10.97 -4.51 9.11
CA GLY A 179 10.68 -5.94 9.14
C GLY A 179 10.86 -6.54 10.54
N ARG A 180 10.45 -7.80 10.71
CA ARG A 180 10.74 -8.54 11.95
C ARG A 180 12.23 -8.89 12.06
N SER A 181 12.84 -9.23 10.93
CA SER A 181 14.25 -9.58 10.76
C SER A 181 14.72 -9.11 9.39
N ALA A 182 16.02 -9.11 9.12
CA ALA A 182 16.58 -8.62 7.87
C ALA A 182 16.04 -9.36 6.63
N ASP A 183 15.83 -10.68 6.71
CA ASP A 183 15.25 -11.52 5.66
C ASP A 183 13.74 -11.30 5.43
N ARG A 184 13.12 -10.43 6.22
CA ARG A 184 11.71 -10.01 6.12
C ARG A 184 11.53 -8.52 5.85
N VAL A 185 12.60 -7.79 5.60
CA VAL A 185 12.53 -6.43 5.08
C VAL A 185 12.14 -6.49 3.59
N VAL A 186 11.11 -5.75 3.22
CA VAL A 186 10.54 -5.73 1.88
C VAL A 186 10.76 -4.36 1.24
N GLY A 187 11.05 -4.32 -0.07
CA GLY A 187 11.09 -3.10 -0.88
C GLY A 187 12.43 -2.37 -0.89
N ALA A 188 13.41 -2.78 -0.09
CA ALA A 188 14.70 -2.11 -0.01
C ALA A 188 15.45 -2.10 -1.36
N ASP A 189 15.35 -3.16 -2.11
CA ASP A 189 15.91 -3.30 -3.47
C ASP A 189 15.25 -2.34 -4.46
N VAL A 190 13.92 -2.23 -4.41
CA VAL A 190 13.15 -1.27 -5.25
C VAL A 190 13.49 0.17 -4.89
N TYR A 191 13.58 0.48 -3.61
CA TYR A 191 13.96 1.83 -3.15
C TYR A 191 15.36 2.23 -3.64
N ARG A 192 16.34 1.32 -3.55
CA ARG A 192 17.69 1.56 -4.08
C ARG A 192 17.68 1.75 -5.60
N ALA A 193 16.93 0.91 -6.32
CA ALA A 193 16.81 1.01 -7.77
C ALA A 193 16.10 2.31 -8.21
N ALA A 194 15.16 2.82 -7.43
CA ALA A 194 14.48 4.10 -7.67
C ALA A 194 15.33 5.33 -7.30
N GLY A 195 16.52 5.16 -6.72
CA GLY A 195 17.39 6.26 -6.34
C GLY A 195 16.92 7.00 -5.08
N VAL A 196 16.28 6.30 -4.14
CA VAL A 196 15.87 6.88 -2.85
C VAL A 196 17.08 7.48 -2.15
N THR A 197 16.96 8.74 -1.72
CA THR A 197 18.08 9.54 -1.19
C THR A 197 18.64 8.96 0.11
N ARG A 198 17.75 8.51 0.99
CA ARG A 198 18.10 7.84 2.25
C ARG A 198 17.17 6.67 2.52
N LEU A 199 17.74 5.51 2.84
CA LEU A 199 17.02 4.30 3.17
C LEU A 199 17.43 3.79 4.54
N HIS A 200 16.49 3.74 5.47
CA HIS A 200 16.64 3.11 6.77
C HIS A 200 15.99 1.72 6.77
N GLU A 201 16.79 0.69 6.87
CA GLU A 201 16.32 -0.68 7.07
C GLU A 201 16.34 -0.99 8.57
N VAL A 202 15.17 -1.20 9.17
CA VAL A 202 15.03 -1.37 10.61
C VAL A 202 14.28 -2.65 10.94
N THR A 203 14.72 -3.36 11.99
CA THR A 203 14.15 -4.66 12.34
C THR A 203 13.85 -4.78 13.83
N ASP A 204 12.90 -5.69 14.16
CA ASP A 204 12.52 -5.93 15.56
C ASP A 204 13.63 -6.67 16.32
N ASP A 205 14.34 -7.61 15.69
CA ASP A 205 15.41 -8.39 16.29
C ASP A 205 16.61 -7.55 16.73
N THR A 206 16.87 -6.44 16.05
CA THR A 206 17.88 -5.45 16.45
C THR A 206 17.34 -4.37 17.39
N GLY A 207 16.02 -4.32 17.58
CA GLY A 207 15.34 -3.25 18.31
C GLY A 207 15.32 -1.90 17.57
N ALA A 208 15.81 -1.83 16.32
CA ALA A 208 15.86 -0.60 15.55
C ALA A 208 14.46 -0.15 15.09
N SER A 209 13.49 -1.07 15.00
CA SER A 209 12.10 -0.78 14.66
C SER A 209 11.23 -0.32 15.85
N ASP A 210 11.81 -0.19 17.04
CA ASP A 210 11.14 0.42 18.20
C ASP A 210 10.68 1.83 17.85
N VAL A 211 9.43 2.17 18.23
CA VAL A 211 8.82 3.45 17.85
C VAL A 211 9.58 4.65 18.39
N THR A 212 10.12 4.56 19.61
CA THR A 212 10.88 5.66 20.22
C THR A 212 12.20 5.86 19.50
N ARG A 213 12.94 4.78 19.24
CA ARG A 213 14.20 4.83 18.51
C ARG A 213 14.02 5.34 17.09
N LEU A 214 12.98 4.86 16.41
CA LEU A 214 12.66 5.29 15.05
C LEU A 214 12.24 6.77 15.00
N ARG A 215 11.46 7.22 15.99
CA ARG A 215 11.12 8.64 16.16
C ARG A 215 12.38 9.49 16.28
N ASP A 216 13.27 9.12 17.17
CA ASP A 216 14.51 9.90 17.43
C ASP A 216 15.43 9.92 16.21
N LEU A 217 15.55 8.79 15.52
CA LEU A 217 16.27 8.68 14.25
C LEU A 217 15.69 9.64 13.19
N LEU A 218 14.38 9.60 12.97
CA LEU A 218 13.73 10.42 11.96
C LEU A 218 13.75 11.92 12.32
N LYS A 219 13.65 12.27 13.60
CA LYS A 219 13.82 13.67 14.04
C LYS A 219 15.25 14.17 13.80
N ALA A 220 16.24 13.38 14.17
CA ALA A 220 17.65 13.75 13.93
C ALA A 220 17.93 13.94 12.43
N ASP A 221 17.30 13.14 11.60
CA ASP A 221 17.51 13.15 10.16
C ASP A 221 16.74 14.26 9.42
N LEU A 222 15.53 14.61 9.88
CA LEU A 222 14.58 15.39 9.11
C LEU A 222 14.13 16.71 9.75
N ASP A 223 14.43 16.99 11.02
CA ASP A 223 13.98 18.23 11.68
C ASP A 223 14.53 19.51 11.02
N GLN A 224 15.73 19.47 10.45
CA GLN A 224 16.33 20.62 9.77
C GLN A 224 15.73 20.89 8.37
N ALA A 225 15.18 19.84 7.76
CA ALA A 225 14.57 19.93 6.44
C ALA A 225 13.41 18.90 6.35
N PRO A 226 12.26 19.21 6.94
CA PRO A 226 11.17 18.25 7.10
C PRO A 226 10.48 17.92 5.76
N PRO A 227 9.89 16.72 5.64
CA PRO A 227 9.10 16.34 4.49
C PRO A 227 7.79 17.12 4.47
N GLN A 228 7.27 17.42 3.28
CA GLN A 228 5.95 18.01 3.12
C GLN A 228 4.85 16.94 3.16
N GLN A 229 5.21 15.69 2.84
CA GLN A 229 4.27 14.58 2.87
C GLN A 229 4.90 13.34 3.53
N ILE A 230 4.08 12.59 4.25
CA ILE A 230 4.43 11.31 4.84
C ILE A 230 3.44 10.28 4.30
N MET A 231 3.95 9.18 3.76
CA MET A 231 3.13 8.09 3.26
C MET A 231 3.49 6.79 4.00
N THR A 232 2.49 6.09 4.51
CA THR A 232 2.71 4.91 5.36
C THR A 232 1.78 3.76 5.05
N CYS A 233 2.25 2.53 5.30
CA CYS A 233 1.44 1.31 5.24
C CYS A 233 2.03 0.19 6.11
N GLY A 234 1.16 -0.63 6.68
CA GLY A 234 1.49 -1.95 7.26
C GLY A 234 1.51 -2.06 8.78
N SER A 235 1.44 -1.00 9.56
CA SER A 235 1.43 -1.10 11.02
C SER A 235 0.78 0.11 11.67
N GLU A 236 -0.20 -0.13 12.54
CA GLU A 236 -0.88 0.93 13.28
C GLU A 236 0.08 1.78 14.12
N ARG A 237 1.01 1.14 14.84
CA ARG A 237 2.00 1.87 15.64
C ARG A 237 2.86 2.83 14.82
N LEU A 238 3.17 2.45 13.58
CA LEU A 238 3.93 3.31 12.66
C LEU A 238 3.05 4.38 12.02
N ALA A 239 1.78 4.09 11.76
CA ALA A 239 0.84 5.11 11.28
C ALA A 239 0.65 6.21 12.34
N ARG A 240 0.54 5.85 13.62
CA ARG A 240 0.50 6.82 14.74
C ARG A 240 1.79 7.64 14.86
N LEU A 241 2.95 7.02 14.65
CA LEU A 241 4.22 7.75 14.58
C LEU A 241 4.22 8.74 13.41
N CYS A 242 3.72 8.33 12.25
CA CYS A 242 3.59 9.23 11.10
C CYS A 242 2.64 10.39 11.37
N GLU A 243 1.54 10.17 12.09
CA GLU A 243 0.61 11.22 12.50
C GLU A 243 1.28 12.20 13.49
N GLU A 244 2.03 11.72 14.47
CA GLU A 244 2.80 12.55 15.40
C GLU A 244 3.84 13.40 14.65
N LEU A 245 4.61 12.79 13.76
CA LEU A 245 5.62 13.48 12.95
C LEU A 245 4.98 14.45 11.94
N GLY A 246 3.81 14.09 11.39
CA GLY A 246 3.04 14.96 10.51
C GLY A 246 2.61 16.25 11.21
N ARG A 247 2.12 16.17 12.45
CA ARG A 247 1.80 17.34 13.28
C ARG A 247 3.05 18.19 13.59
N ARG A 248 4.18 17.52 13.90
CA ARG A 248 5.44 18.21 14.19
C ARG A 248 5.96 19.00 12.99
N TRP A 249 5.87 18.44 11.81
CA TRP A 249 6.44 19.02 10.58
C TRP A 249 5.44 19.74 9.70
N ALA A 250 4.17 19.84 10.14
CA ALA A 250 3.06 20.33 9.33
C ALA A 250 2.95 19.61 7.97
N ALA A 251 3.22 18.28 7.97
CA ALA A 251 3.20 17.46 6.77
C ALA A 251 1.83 16.83 6.54
N ASP A 252 1.42 16.68 5.27
CA ASP A 252 0.24 15.89 4.88
C ASP A 252 0.55 14.40 5.05
N VAL A 253 -0.26 13.70 5.86
CA VAL A 253 -0.04 12.28 6.14
C VAL A 253 -1.08 11.43 5.42
N GLN A 254 -0.60 10.52 4.59
CA GLN A 254 -1.43 9.55 3.87
C GLN A 254 -1.10 8.14 4.33
N VAL A 255 -2.15 7.36 4.59
CA VAL A 255 -2.04 5.96 5.04
C VAL A 255 -2.77 5.03 4.09
N SER A 256 -2.10 3.95 3.68
CA SER A 256 -2.76 2.85 2.97
C SER A 256 -3.28 1.84 3.98
N LEU A 257 -4.60 1.61 3.99
CA LEU A 257 -5.27 0.65 4.87
C LEU A 257 -5.43 -0.70 4.18
N GLU A 258 -5.22 -1.77 4.94
CA GLU A 258 -5.47 -3.14 4.50
C GLU A 258 -6.82 -3.64 5.03
N ALA A 259 -7.55 -4.39 4.20
CA ALA A 259 -8.78 -5.06 4.58
C ALA A 259 -8.98 -6.36 3.82
N HIS A 260 -9.75 -7.27 4.40
CA HIS A 260 -10.31 -8.37 3.64
C HIS A 260 -11.33 -7.83 2.65
N MET A 261 -11.22 -8.24 1.39
CA MET A 261 -12.10 -7.80 0.31
C MET A 261 -12.68 -9.01 -0.41
N ALA A 262 -13.99 -8.97 -0.67
CA ALA A 262 -14.65 -9.94 -1.52
C ALA A 262 -14.73 -9.47 -2.97
N CYS A 263 -15.33 -8.31 -3.24
CA CYS A 263 -15.50 -7.79 -4.59
C CYS A 263 -14.36 -6.87 -5.07
N GLY A 264 -13.78 -6.05 -4.20
CA GLY A 264 -12.79 -5.03 -4.55
C GLY A 264 -13.37 -3.82 -5.33
N LEU A 265 -14.69 -3.75 -5.53
CA LEU A 265 -15.37 -2.82 -6.45
C LEU A 265 -16.40 -1.91 -5.76
N GLY A 266 -16.44 -1.87 -4.42
CA GLY A 266 -17.41 -1.06 -3.68
C GLY A 266 -18.81 -1.66 -3.57
N TYR A 267 -19.05 -2.87 -4.05
CA TYR A 267 -20.40 -3.43 -4.18
C TYR A 267 -20.89 -4.18 -2.93
N CYS A 268 -20.00 -4.92 -2.27
CA CYS A 268 -20.40 -5.84 -1.19
C CYS A 268 -20.32 -5.19 0.22
N HIS A 269 -19.76 -4.00 0.35
CA HIS A 269 -19.53 -3.25 1.59
C HIS A 269 -18.71 -3.99 2.68
N GLY A 270 -18.16 -5.17 2.36
CA GLY A 270 -17.40 -5.98 3.33
C GLY A 270 -16.07 -5.37 3.78
N CYS A 271 -15.60 -4.30 3.11
CA CYS A 271 -14.37 -3.59 3.47
C CYS A 271 -14.62 -2.19 4.07
N ALA A 272 -15.83 -1.94 4.61
CA ALA A 272 -16.13 -0.65 5.26
C ALA A 272 -15.18 -0.39 6.43
N THR A 273 -14.76 0.87 6.60
CA THR A 273 -13.86 1.26 7.69
C THR A 273 -14.52 1.16 9.07
N GLY A 274 -15.84 1.28 9.12
CA GLY A 274 -16.62 1.22 10.39
C GLY A 274 -16.52 2.51 11.23
N THR A 275 -16.05 3.60 10.66
CA THR A 275 -15.69 4.82 11.40
C THR A 275 -16.84 5.82 11.59
N ARG A 276 -17.96 5.67 10.88
CA ARG A 276 -19.07 6.61 10.99
C ARG A 276 -20.20 6.02 11.82
N SER A 277 -20.54 6.70 12.91
CA SER A 277 -21.75 6.45 13.72
C SER A 277 -22.82 7.42 13.23
N GLY A 278 -23.74 7.00 12.37
CA GLY A 278 -24.80 7.87 11.88
C GLY A 278 -25.40 7.43 10.54
N PRO A 279 -26.25 8.26 9.91
CA PRO A 279 -26.91 7.91 8.64
C PRO A 279 -25.96 7.88 7.44
N GLU A 280 -24.72 8.38 7.58
CA GLU A 280 -23.73 8.33 6.53
C GLU A 280 -23.02 6.99 6.49
N GLU A 281 -22.88 6.42 5.29
CA GLU A 281 -22.15 5.17 5.09
C GLU A 281 -20.65 5.35 5.39
N SER A 282 -20.06 4.36 6.07
CA SER A 282 -18.61 4.33 6.29
C SER A 282 -17.87 4.19 4.97
N PRO A 283 -16.72 4.89 4.78
CA PRO A 283 -15.91 4.74 3.61
C PRO A 283 -15.51 3.29 3.33
N LEU A 284 -15.47 2.92 2.06
CA LEU A 284 -15.09 1.59 1.62
C LEU A 284 -13.61 1.57 1.23
N ILE A 285 -12.80 0.73 1.87
CA ILE A 285 -11.36 0.68 1.61
C ILE A 285 -11.07 0.37 0.13
N CYS A 286 -11.90 -0.41 -0.55
CA CYS A 286 -11.68 -0.75 -1.95
C CYS A 286 -12.08 0.35 -2.95
N ALA A 287 -12.95 1.29 -2.57
CA ALA A 287 -13.48 2.32 -3.48
C ALA A 287 -13.00 3.73 -3.09
N ASP A 288 -13.12 4.07 -1.80
CA ASP A 288 -12.73 5.38 -1.27
C ASP A 288 -11.25 5.42 -0.83
N GLY A 289 -10.64 4.24 -0.59
CA GLY A 289 -9.23 3.99 -0.34
C GLY A 289 -8.59 3.13 -1.45
N PRO A 290 -7.53 2.36 -1.18
CA PRO A 290 -6.98 2.03 0.13
C PRO A 290 -6.21 3.17 0.80
N VAL A 291 -5.85 4.23 0.06
CA VAL A 291 -5.11 5.35 0.60
C VAL A 291 -6.08 6.43 1.10
N PHE A 292 -5.90 6.79 2.36
CA PHE A 292 -6.67 7.83 3.04
C PHE A 292 -5.72 8.90 3.58
N ARG A 293 -6.28 10.09 3.86
CA ARG A 293 -5.58 11.12 4.62
C ARG A 293 -5.75 10.83 6.11
N LEU A 294 -4.63 10.81 6.85
CA LEU A 294 -4.61 10.58 8.28
C LEU A 294 -4.59 11.90 9.07
N SER A 295 -3.88 12.91 8.59
CA SER A 295 -3.90 14.25 9.18
C SER A 295 -3.63 15.32 8.13
N ARG A 296 -4.18 16.51 8.37
CA ARG A 296 -3.91 17.73 7.57
C ARG A 296 -3.21 18.77 8.44
N PRO A 297 -2.28 19.55 7.88
CA PRO A 297 -1.59 20.61 8.63
C PRO A 297 -2.50 21.69 9.20
N ASP A 298 -3.66 21.95 8.57
CA ASP A 298 -4.52 23.12 8.84
C ASP A 298 -5.94 22.77 9.32
N ALA A 299 -6.20 21.55 9.78
CA ALA A 299 -7.55 21.14 10.19
C ALA A 299 -7.96 21.69 11.58
N ASP A 300 -7.02 22.24 12.35
CA ASP A 300 -7.24 22.68 13.75
C ASP A 300 -6.94 24.19 13.98
N ARG A 301 -7.03 25.07 12.96
CA ARG A 301 -6.91 26.52 13.14
C ARG A 301 -8.16 27.25 12.68
#